data_829706b5d59de47f064481b266ecf527
#
_entry.id   829706b5d59de47f064481b266ecf527
#
_cell.length_a   1.000
_cell.length_b   1.000
_cell.length_c   1.000
_cell.angle_alpha   90.00
_cell.angle_beta   90.00
_cell.angle_gamma   90.00
#
_symmetry.space_group_name_H-M   'P 1'
#
loop_
_entity.id
_entity.type
_entity.pdbx_description
1 polymer ?
#
loop_
_entity_poly.entity_id
_entity_poly.type
_entity_poly.pdbx_seq_one_letter_code
_entity_poly.pdbx_strand_id
1 'polypeptide(L)'
;MSKNKNNQAIWGNRIKKNTSSIFQKVGSSIDVDKRLYKEDIIGSIAHAEMLFKQKIITFKIKNKIVYGLNKIKKEITNKKFEFNKKYEDIHINIEKRLFEIIGEDAGFIHTARSRNDQVITDLKIWMKSSTKEINVLLDTIIKSVIKAAEKNIYTLMPGFTHLKNAQPVSFGHYLMAYVEMFKRDQKRFINNLDSLNENPLGVAALTGTSFNIDRNYTTKKLGFTKPTNNSIDTISDRDFVLDFLYSISVCAMHISRIAEELIIWNSDAFKLINLSDKVVTGSSIMPQKKNPDLLEFLRGKSGIIYGNLFSMLTVLKSLPLSYYKDLQDDKEIVFKSNDTLQNCLKILDEILKNFTPNKKQMIELANTGYLTATDLADYLVKNHSMPFRKAYKVTANIVNFAEKKKKNLDQLTLAELKKIEPKLSNDVLKVFDLKNSVNSKKSYGGSSFDNIKKMILKYKRKK
;
A
#
# COMPACT_ATOMS: atom_id res chain seq x y z
N MET A 1 50.50 24.42 -22.95
CA MET A 1 50.22 23.11 -22.34
C MET A 1 49.64 23.31 -20.96
N SER A 2 48.38 23.33 -20.82
CA SER A 2 47.63 23.06 -19.57
C SER A 2 46.18 23.44 -19.84
N LYS A 3 45.26 22.55 -19.76
CA LYS A 3 43.80 22.76 -19.48
C LYS A 3 43.04 21.51 -19.91
N ASN A 4 43.18 20.43 -19.11
CA ASN A 4 42.24 19.33 -19.16
C ASN A 4 42.34 18.50 -17.87
N LYS A 5 42.30 19.19 -16.67
CA LYS A 5 42.31 18.52 -15.35
C LYS A 5 40.92 18.35 -14.71
N ASN A 6 39.83 18.75 -15.38
CA ASN A 6 38.51 18.85 -14.71
C ASN A 6 37.49 17.76 -15.06
N ASN A 7 37.90 16.65 -15.67
CA ASN A 7 36.96 15.61 -16.08
C ASN A 7 37.30 14.19 -15.56
N GLN A 8 38.09 14.09 -14.48
CA GLN A 8 38.40 12.77 -13.93
C GLN A 8 37.36 12.37 -12.85
N ALA A 9 36.80 11.17 -13.04
CA ALA A 9 36.07 10.49 -11.94
C ALA A 9 36.96 10.43 -10.69
N ILE A 10 36.39 10.36 -9.50
CA ILE A 10 37.11 10.36 -8.20
C ILE A 10 38.22 9.29 -8.17
N TRP A 11 38.03 8.16 -8.89
CA TRP A 11 39.03 7.08 -9.06
C TRP A 11 40.04 7.27 -10.20
N GLY A 12 40.03 8.44 -10.85
CA GLY A 12 40.75 8.68 -12.13
C GLY A 12 42.27 8.63 -12.06
N ASN A 13 42.90 8.65 -10.88
CA ASN A 13 44.35 8.56 -10.75
C ASN A 13 44.93 7.18 -11.10
N ARG A 14 44.13 6.11 -10.97
CA ARG A 14 44.58 4.74 -11.28
C ARG A 14 44.09 4.24 -12.65
N ILE A 15 42.94 4.72 -13.10
CA ILE A 15 42.37 4.36 -14.40
C ILE A 15 42.76 5.42 -15.42
N LYS A 16 43.68 5.08 -16.27
CA LYS A 16 44.32 6.02 -17.24
C LYS A 16 43.46 6.35 -18.47
N LYS A 17 42.45 5.58 -18.77
CA LYS A 17 41.55 5.80 -19.92
C LYS A 17 40.16 6.22 -19.42
N ASN A 18 39.52 7.13 -20.15
CA ASN A 18 38.14 7.48 -19.92
C ASN A 18 37.24 6.25 -20.15
N THR A 19 36.25 6.03 -19.30
CA THR A 19 35.19 5.02 -19.50
C THR A 19 34.45 5.32 -20.81
N SER A 20 34.01 4.29 -21.51
CA SER A 20 33.22 4.45 -22.73
C SER A 20 31.93 5.25 -22.48
N SER A 21 31.44 5.94 -23.49
CA SER A 21 30.19 6.71 -23.40
C SER A 21 28.98 5.84 -23.05
N ILE A 22 28.95 4.60 -23.53
CA ILE A 22 27.89 3.64 -23.16
C ILE A 22 27.97 3.27 -21.68
N PHE A 23 29.18 3.05 -21.15
CA PHE A 23 29.34 2.76 -19.71
C PHE A 23 28.89 3.94 -18.82
N GLN A 24 29.25 5.17 -19.22
CA GLN A 24 28.81 6.37 -18.48
C GLN A 24 27.30 6.52 -18.49
N LYS A 25 26.65 6.20 -19.62
CA LYS A 25 25.20 6.28 -19.76
C LYS A 25 24.47 5.21 -18.95
N VAL A 26 24.94 3.95 -19.01
CA VAL A 26 24.29 2.80 -18.34
C VAL A 26 24.66 2.74 -16.85
N GLY A 27 25.88 3.13 -16.50
CA GLY A 27 26.38 3.08 -15.12
C GLY A 27 25.88 4.20 -14.22
N SER A 28 25.33 5.28 -14.78
CA SER A 28 24.84 6.44 -14.00
C SER A 28 23.46 6.19 -13.41
N SER A 29 23.31 6.50 -12.11
CA SER A 29 22.04 6.39 -11.37
C SER A 29 21.39 7.74 -11.07
N ILE A 30 21.99 8.86 -11.45
CA ILE A 30 21.57 10.22 -11.07
C ILE A 30 20.10 10.52 -11.44
N ASP A 31 19.60 10.02 -12.56
CA ASP A 31 18.21 10.26 -12.96
C ASP A 31 17.21 9.61 -12.00
N VAL A 32 17.61 8.57 -11.30
CA VAL A 32 16.81 7.83 -10.30
C VAL A 32 17.09 8.34 -8.88
N ASP A 33 18.36 8.33 -8.46
CA ASP A 33 18.77 8.54 -7.06
C ASP A 33 18.79 10.01 -6.62
N LYS A 34 18.69 10.97 -7.54
CA LYS A 34 18.49 12.39 -7.18
C LYS A 34 17.34 12.63 -6.21
N ARG A 35 16.38 11.70 -6.10
CA ARG A 35 15.29 11.74 -5.11
C ARG A 35 15.79 11.65 -3.68
N LEU A 36 16.94 11.02 -3.45
CA LEU A 36 17.52 10.79 -2.13
C LEU A 36 18.33 11.98 -1.59
N TYR A 37 18.35 13.14 -2.28
CA TYR A 37 19.17 14.27 -1.88
C TYR A 37 18.94 14.74 -0.43
N LYS A 38 17.70 14.62 0.09
CA LYS A 38 17.37 15.00 1.45
C LYS A 38 17.99 14.04 2.45
N GLU A 39 17.87 12.78 2.17
CA GLU A 39 18.35 11.67 2.98
C GLU A 39 19.88 11.68 3.03
N ASP A 40 20.52 11.84 1.87
CA ASP A 40 21.98 11.96 1.75
C ASP A 40 22.54 13.15 2.57
N ILE A 41 21.89 14.32 2.46
CA ILE A 41 22.30 15.50 3.23
C ILE A 41 22.12 15.28 4.74
N ILE A 42 21.00 14.66 5.17
CA ILE A 42 20.73 14.35 6.57
C ILE A 42 21.78 13.35 7.10
N GLY A 43 22.04 12.28 6.36
CA GLY A 43 23.06 11.29 6.68
C GLY A 43 24.45 11.90 6.78
N SER A 44 24.82 12.73 5.82
CA SER A 44 26.10 13.43 5.75
C SER A 44 26.30 14.43 6.89
N ILE A 45 25.26 15.18 7.29
CA ILE A 45 25.32 16.08 8.46
C ILE A 45 25.53 15.28 9.75
N ALA A 46 24.77 14.19 9.95
CA ALA A 46 24.91 13.34 11.12
C ALA A 46 26.32 12.72 11.20
N HIS A 47 26.88 12.33 10.06
CA HIS A 47 28.24 11.81 9.95
C HIS A 47 29.30 12.88 10.32
N ALA A 48 29.21 14.09 9.78
CA ALA A 48 30.13 15.18 10.07
C ALA A 48 30.08 15.59 11.56
N GLU A 49 28.90 15.63 12.15
CA GLU A 49 28.73 15.90 13.58
C GLU A 49 29.36 14.81 14.46
N MET A 50 29.22 13.53 14.06
CA MET A 50 29.86 12.41 14.74
C MET A 50 31.39 12.46 14.62
N LEU A 51 31.95 12.76 13.44
CA LEU A 51 33.39 12.92 13.25
C LEU A 51 33.98 14.02 14.16
N PHE A 52 33.25 15.11 14.29
CA PHE A 52 33.66 16.19 15.24
C PHE A 52 33.60 15.71 16.69
N LYS A 53 32.51 15.06 17.09
CA LYS A 53 32.37 14.53 18.46
C LYS A 53 33.50 13.56 18.83
N GLN A 54 33.93 12.77 17.86
CA GLN A 54 35.06 11.83 18.00
C GLN A 54 36.44 12.49 17.82
N LYS A 55 36.51 13.82 17.68
CA LYS A 55 37.74 14.59 17.49
C LYS A 55 38.52 14.21 16.21
N ILE A 56 37.85 13.63 15.20
CA ILE A 56 38.47 13.27 13.92
C ILE A 56 38.59 14.52 13.03
N ILE A 57 37.62 15.44 13.14
CA ILE A 57 37.65 16.74 12.45
C ILE A 57 37.47 17.87 13.47
N THR A 58 37.90 19.09 13.11
CA THR A 58 37.76 20.26 13.95
C THR A 58 36.33 20.84 13.91
N PHE A 59 35.99 21.65 14.90
CA PHE A 59 34.71 22.39 14.94
C PHE A 59 34.54 23.28 13.70
N LYS A 60 35.59 23.92 13.23
CA LYS A 60 35.59 24.77 12.05
C LYS A 60 35.22 23.98 10.78
N ILE A 61 35.85 22.82 10.58
CA ILE A 61 35.57 21.92 9.42
C ILE A 61 34.10 21.42 9.47
N LYS A 62 33.66 20.92 10.63
CA LYS A 62 32.28 20.45 10.83
C LYS A 62 31.27 21.55 10.47
N ASN A 63 31.49 22.80 10.96
CA ASN A 63 30.56 23.90 10.67
C ASN A 63 30.54 24.28 9.19
N LYS A 64 31.68 24.28 8.50
CA LYS A 64 31.74 24.50 7.03
C LYS A 64 30.95 23.43 6.28
N ILE A 65 31.15 22.15 6.63
CA ILE A 65 30.43 21.03 5.97
C ILE A 65 28.92 21.18 6.19
N VAL A 66 28.48 21.39 7.42
CA VAL A 66 27.03 21.54 7.73
C VAL A 66 26.44 22.76 7.02
N TYR A 67 27.15 23.88 6.98
CA TYR A 67 26.74 25.07 6.24
C TYR A 67 26.58 24.77 4.73
N GLY A 68 27.62 24.17 4.12
CA GLY A 68 27.61 23.83 2.70
C GLY A 68 26.49 22.88 2.30
N LEU A 69 26.27 21.81 3.11
CA LEU A 69 25.20 20.84 2.88
C LEU A 69 23.80 21.48 3.00
N ASN A 70 23.58 22.35 3.99
CA ASN A 70 22.31 23.07 4.12
C ASN A 70 22.08 24.06 2.96
N LYS A 71 23.15 24.70 2.44
CA LYS A 71 23.06 25.53 1.24
C LYS A 71 22.66 24.72 0.02
N ILE A 72 23.29 23.56 -0.21
CA ILE A 72 22.95 22.64 -1.29
C ILE A 72 21.49 22.18 -1.18
N LYS A 73 21.05 21.80 0.02
CA LYS A 73 19.64 21.44 0.26
C LYS A 73 18.67 22.53 -0.18
N LYS A 74 18.97 23.80 0.14
CA LYS A 74 18.17 24.95 -0.30
C LYS A 74 18.22 25.14 -1.81
N GLU A 75 19.40 24.99 -2.43
CA GLU A 75 19.55 25.10 -3.89
C GLU A 75 18.67 24.05 -4.62
N ILE A 76 18.71 22.78 -4.19
CA ILE A 76 17.90 21.70 -4.78
C ILE A 76 16.40 21.95 -4.54
N THR A 77 16.00 22.27 -3.30
CA THR A 77 14.60 22.54 -2.95
C THR A 77 14.01 23.69 -3.78
N ASN A 78 14.80 24.72 -4.03
CA ASN A 78 14.40 25.88 -4.82
C ASN A 78 14.62 25.72 -6.33
N LYS A 79 14.95 24.51 -6.81
CA LYS A 79 15.23 24.19 -8.22
C LYS A 79 16.33 25.04 -8.83
N LYS A 80 17.32 25.46 -8.04
CA LYS A 80 18.49 26.23 -8.46
C LYS A 80 19.75 25.37 -8.59
N PHE A 81 19.67 24.09 -8.28
CA PHE A 81 20.76 23.13 -8.39
C PHE A 81 20.67 22.39 -9.73
N GLU A 82 21.74 22.36 -10.48
CA GLU A 82 21.85 21.63 -11.73
C GLU A 82 22.52 20.27 -11.48
N PHE A 83 21.78 19.18 -11.71
CA PHE A 83 22.33 17.83 -11.63
C PHE A 83 23.17 17.53 -12.87
N ASN A 84 24.45 17.29 -12.66
CA ASN A 84 25.36 16.99 -13.74
C ASN A 84 25.36 15.48 -14.02
N LYS A 85 24.85 15.10 -15.21
CA LYS A 85 24.77 13.70 -15.66
C LYS A 85 26.13 13.04 -15.93
N LYS A 86 27.23 13.82 -15.97
CA LYS A 86 28.59 13.28 -16.06
C LYS A 86 29.06 12.68 -14.73
N TYR A 87 28.40 13.02 -13.62
CA TYR A 87 28.63 12.41 -12.32
C TYR A 87 27.69 11.21 -12.14
N GLU A 88 28.24 10.13 -11.63
CA GLU A 88 27.56 8.84 -11.58
C GLU A 88 26.24 8.89 -10.80
N ASP A 89 26.22 9.58 -9.65
CA ASP A 89 25.12 9.54 -8.67
C ASP A 89 24.87 10.90 -7.99
N ILE A 90 23.84 10.94 -7.16
CA ILE A 90 23.48 12.13 -6.34
C ILE A 90 24.60 12.50 -5.36
N HIS A 91 25.26 11.50 -4.81
CA HIS A 91 26.29 11.70 -3.79
C HIS A 91 27.50 12.45 -4.36
N ILE A 92 27.97 12.07 -5.55
CA ILE A 92 29.07 12.79 -6.23
C ILE A 92 28.61 14.19 -6.62
N ASN A 93 27.37 14.38 -7.06
CA ASN A 93 26.83 15.70 -7.37
C ASN A 93 26.86 16.61 -6.13
N ILE A 94 26.44 16.12 -4.96
CA ILE A 94 26.46 16.86 -3.69
C ILE A 94 27.90 17.11 -3.23
N GLU A 95 28.78 16.12 -3.29
CA GLU A 95 30.19 16.24 -2.87
C GLU A 95 30.96 17.26 -3.73
N LYS A 96 30.77 17.25 -5.04
CA LYS A 96 31.36 18.26 -5.93
C LYS A 96 30.85 19.66 -5.64
N ARG A 97 29.55 19.82 -5.44
CA ARG A 97 29.00 21.12 -5.07
C ARG A 97 29.48 21.60 -3.71
N LEU A 98 29.62 20.67 -2.74
CA LEU A 98 30.19 20.98 -1.43
C LEU A 98 31.62 21.50 -1.57
N PHE A 99 32.43 20.84 -2.42
CA PHE A 99 33.80 21.30 -2.71
C PHE A 99 33.83 22.72 -3.31
N GLU A 100 32.92 23.04 -4.22
CA GLU A 100 32.79 24.40 -4.77
C GLU A 100 32.47 25.46 -3.69
N ILE A 101 31.72 25.08 -2.65
CA ILE A 101 31.28 26.01 -1.60
C ILE A 101 32.34 26.18 -0.50
N ILE A 102 33.03 25.12 -0.07
CA ILE A 102 33.90 25.13 1.10
C ILE A 102 35.36 24.74 0.83
N GLY A 103 35.70 24.41 -0.44
CA GLY A 103 37.05 24.04 -0.83
C GLY A 103 37.43 22.62 -0.36
N GLU A 104 38.74 22.40 -0.13
CA GLU A 104 39.33 21.12 0.24
C GLU A 104 38.75 20.50 1.52
N ASP A 105 38.23 21.32 2.43
CA ASP A 105 37.56 20.85 3.65
C ASP A 105 36.36 19.92 3.35
N ALA A 106 35.80 19.96 2.15
CA ALA A 106 34.73 19.05 1.70
C ALA A 106 35.18 17.59 1.70
N GLY A 107 36.46 17.29 1.44
CA GLY A 107 36.97 15.92 1.43
C GLY A 107 36.85 15.17 2.74
N PHE A 108 36.78 15.88 3.86
CA PHE A 108 36.61 15.27 5.18
C PHE A 108 35.25 14.54 5.34
N ILE A 109 34.21 14.86 4.53
CA ILE A 109 32.92 14.19 4.60
C ILE A 109 32.99 12.69 4.26
N HIS A 110 34.03 12.29 3.53
CA HIS A 110 34.25 10.89 3.12
C HIS A 110 35.10 10.09 4.13
N THR A 111 35.63 10.73 5.18
CA THR A 111 36.43 10.06 6.22
C THR A 111 35.60 8.99 6.92
N ALA A 112 36.13 7.77 7.01
CA ALA A 112 35.47 6.62 7.65
C ALA A 112 34.10 6.22 7.05
N ARG A 113 33.83 6.60 5.79
CA ARG A 113 32.57 6.33 5.08
C ARG A 113 32.84 5.75 3.70
N SER A 114 31.94 4.87 3.25
CA SER A 114 31.91 4.37 1.87
C SER A 114 30.62 4.78 1.19
N ARG A 115 30.60 4.74 -0.13
CA ARG A 115 29.36 4.84 -0.92
C ARG A 115 28.39 3.73 -0.54
N ASN A 116 28.90 2.54 -0.20
CA ASN A 116 28.09 1.37 0.11
C ASN A 116 27.20 1.58 1.34
N ASP A 117 27.73 2.03 2.49
CA ASP A 117 26.92 2.28 3.69
C ASP A 117 26.09 3.57 3.58
N GLN A 118 26.55 4.56 2.83
CA GLN A 118 25.81 5.79 2.54
C GLN A 118 24.51 5.50 1.80
N VAL A 119 24.58 4.78 0.68
CA VAL A 119 23.42 4.46 -0.19
C VAL A 119 22.32 3.71 0.58
N ILE A 120 22.68 2.72 1.40
CA ILE A 120 21.71 1.94 2.17
C ILE A 120 21.08 2.80 3.27
N THR A 121 21.87 3.65 3.92
CA THR A 121 21.37 4.58 4.94
C THR A 121 20.30 5.50 4.36
N ASP A 122 20.58 6.09 3.21
CA ASP A 122 19.67 7.00 2.54
C ASP A 122 18.37 6.29 2.12
N LEU A 123 18.50 5.10 1.54
CA LEU A 123 17.34 4.30 1.13
C LEU A 123 16.47 3.92 2.34
N LYS A 124 17.06 3.47 3.46
CA LYS A 124 16.31 3.15 4.69
C LYS A 124 15.60 4.39 5.26
N ILE A 125 16.23 5.55 5.31
CA ILE A 125 15.61 6.81 5.77
C ILE A 125 14.43 7.18 4.87
N TRP A 126 14.61 7.12 3.55
CA TRP A 126 13.55 7.40 2.59
C TRP A 126 12.37 6.45 2.73
N MET A 127 12.64 5.16 2.85
CA MET A 127 11.59 4.14 3.00
C MET A 127 10.81 4.28 4.30
N LYS A 128 11.45 4.69 5.41
CA LYS A 128 10.76 5.04 6.67
C LYS A 128 9.78 6.19 6.47
N SER A 129 10.17 7.22 5.71
CA SER A 129 9.28 8.35 5.39
C SER A 129 8.12 7.92 4.51
N SER A 130 8.40 7.18 3.44
CA SER A 130 7.39 6.66 2.51
C SER A 130 6.39 5.71 3.20
N THR A 131 6.86 4.87 4.12
CA THR A 131 5.97 4.00 4.93
C THR A 131 4.98 4.82 5.75
N LYS A 132 5.43 5.93 6.36
CA LYS A 132 4.54 6.85 7.10
C LYS A 132 3.51 7.51 6.18
N GLU A 133 3.93 7.98 5.01
CA GLU A 133 3.04 8.59 4.01
C GLU A 133 1.96 7.60 3.52
N ILE A 134 2.34 6.36 3.23
CA ILE A 134 1.38 5.30 2.84
C ILE A 134 0.37 5.06 3.97
N ASN A 135 0.81 4.99 5.23
CA ASN A 135 -0.09 4.79 6.37
C ASN A 135 -1.09 5.95 6.53
N VAL A 136 -0.69 7.20 6.25
CA VAL A 136 -1.59 8.35 6.23
C VAL A 136 -2.64 8.22 5.12
N LEU A 137 -2.24 7.79 3.92
CA LEU A 137 -3.16 7.56 2.82
C LEU A 137 -4.15 6.42 3.13
N LEU A 138 -3.67 5.32 3.70
CA LEU A 138 -4.53 4.21 4.14
C LEU A 138 -5.53 4.66 5.23
N ASP A 139 -5.11 5.53 6.14
CA ASP A 139 -6.01 6.07 7.16
C ASP A 139 -7.11 6.93 6.53
N THR A 140 -6.78 7.66 5.47
CA THR A 140 -7.75 8.44 4.68
C THR A 140 -8.77 7.52 4.00
N ILE A 141 -8.31 6.46 3.33
CA ILE A 141 -9.16 5.44 2.70
C ILE A 141 -10.11 4.80 3.73
N ILE A 142 -9.56 4.36 4.86
CA ILE A 142 -10.35 3.74 5.93
C ILE A 142 -11.45 4.67 6.41
N LYS A 143 -11.16 5.95 6.62
CA LYS A 143 -12.16 6.96 7.00
C LYS A 143 -13.24 7.15 5.93
N SER A 144 -12.85 7.17 4.66
CA SER A 144 -13.79 7.29 3.53
C SER A 144 -14.73 6.07 3.45
N VAL A 145 -14.19 4.86 3.59
CA VAL A 145 -15.00 3.62 3.61
C VAL A 145 -15.94 3.59 4.82
N ILE A 146 -15.46 3.94 6.02
CA ILE A 146 -16.29 4.00 7.24
C ILE A 146 -17.43 5.00 7.05
N LYS A 147 -17.16 6.18 6.50
CA LYS A 147 -18.19 7.20 6.22
C LYS A 147 -19.25 6.68 5.24
N ALA A 148 -18.84 5.97 4.20
CA ALA A 148 -19.76 5.32 3.26
C ALA A 148 -20.57 4.20 3.94
N ALA A 149 -19.93 3.35 4.75
CA ALA A 149 -20.58 2.27 5.49
C ALA A 149 -21.64 2.81 6.47
N GLU A 150 -21.33 3.87 7.21
CA GLU A 150 -22.23 4.50 8.18
C GLU A 150 -23.53 5.01 7.52
N LYS A 151 -23.43 5.61 6.33
CA LYS A 151 -24.59 6.08 5.56
C LYS A 151 -25.47 4.94 5.04
N ASN A 152 -24.92 3.71 5.00
CA ASN A 152 -25.53 2.55 4.36
C ASN A 152 -25.74 1.36 5.30
N ILE A 153 -25.81 1.59 6.61
CA ILE A 153 -26.07 0.52 7.61
C ILE A 153 -27.35 -0.23 7.28
N TYR A 154 -28.40 0.48 6.86
CA TYR A 154 -29.72 -0.08 6.55
C TYR A 154 -29.98 -0.31 5.06
N THR A 155 -29.01 -0.07 4.19
CA THR A 155 -29.13 -0.35 2.77
C THR A 155 -28.93 -1.83 2.54
N LEU A 156 -29.99 -2.54 2.17
CA LEU A 156 -29.99 -3.98 1.93
C LEU A 156 -29.56 -4.26 0.50
N MET A 157 -28.77 -5.31 0.31
CA MET A 157 -28.34 -5.81 -0.98
C MET A 157 -28.19 -7.35 -0.94
N PRO A 158 -28.11 -8.02 -2.09
CA PRO A 158 -27.73 -9.43 -2.10
C PRO A 158 -26.25 -9.56 -1.72
N GLY A 159 -25.91 -10.48 -0.84
CA GLY A 159 -24.56 -10.99 -0.70
C GLY A 159 -24.31 -12.05 -1.74
N PHE A 160 -23.11 -12.08 -2.33
CA PHE A 160 -22.78 -12.97 -3.43
C PHE A 160 -21.75 -14.02 -3.02
N THR A 161 -21.94 -15.23 -3.50
CA THR A 161 -20.91 -16.26 -3.64
C THR A 161 -20.96 -16.79 -5.06
N HIS A 162 -19.80 -16.96 -5.71
CA HIS A 162 -19.74 -17.39 -7.12
C HIS A 162 -20.53 -16.47 -8.08
N LEU A 163 -20.66 -15.18 -7.74
CA LEU A 163 -21.53 -14.20 -8.41
C LEU A 163 -23.03 -14.63 -8.46
N LYS A 164 -23.44 -15.57 -7.61
CA LYS A 164 -24.84 -15.94 -7.40
C LYS A 164 -25.36 -15.29 -6.13
N ASN A 165 -26.62 -14.86 -6.16
CA ASN A 165 -27.32 -14.38 -4.97
C ASN A 165 -27.30 -15.46 -3.88
N ALA A 166 -26.78 -15.14 -2.70
CA ALA A 166 -26.61 -16.09 -1.60
C ALA A 166 -27.51 -15.76 -0.40
N GLN A 167 -27.21 -14.73 0.33
CA GLN A 167 -27.97 -14.28 1.51
C GLN A 167 -28.08 -12.75 1.49
N PRO A 168 -29.12 -12.15 2.08
CA PRO A 168 -29.20 -10.71 2.17
C PRO A 168 -28.14 -10.17 3.12
N VAL A 169 -27.57 -9.01 2.79
CA VAL A 169 -26.56 -8.33 3.59
C VAL A 169 -26.79 -6.82 3.56
N SER A 170 -26.30 -6.12 4.58
CA SER A 170 -26.22 -4.66 4.54
C SER A 170 -25.01 -4.21 3.69
N PHE A 171 -25.22 -3.21 2.83
CA PHE A 171 -24.13 -2.58 2.09
C PHE A 171 -23.09 -1.96 3.03
N GLY A 172 -23.53 -1.44 4.18
CA GLY A 172 -22.61 -0.98 5.22
C GLY A 172 -21.71 -2.10 5.75
N HIS A 173 -22.26 -3.31 5.98
CA HIS A 173 -21.47 -4.47 6.40
C HIS A 173 -20.46 -4.88 5.34
N TYR A 174 -20.87 -4.90 4.11
CA TYR A 174 -20.01 -5.24 2.97
C TYR A 174 -18.80 -4.29 2.87
N LEU A 175 -19.04 -2.98 2.98
CA LEU A 175 -17.97 -1.98 2.98
C LEU A 175 -17.01 -2.16 4.18
N MET A 176 -17.50 -2.55 5.35
CA MET A 176 -16.64 -2.79 6.52
C MET A 176 -15.65 -3.94 6.32
N ALA A 177 -15.90 -4.88 5.41
CA ALA A 177 -14.92 -5.91 5.05
C ALA A 177 -13.63 -5.31 4.46
N TYR A 178 -13.74 -4.25 3.67
CA TYR A 178 -12.58 -3.51 3.14
C TYR A 178 -11.83 -2.73 4.22
N VAL A 179 -12.53 -2.22 5.23
CA VAL A 179 -11.87 -1.62 6.41
C VAL A 179 -10.95 -2.63 7.08
N GLU A 180 -11.40 -3.88 7.27
CA GLU A 180 -10.57 -4.95 7.84
C GLU A 180 -9.35 -5.28 6.96
N MET A 181 -9.48 -5.25 5.62
CA MET A 181 -8.36 -5.45 4.70
C MET A 181 -7.32 -4.34 4.83
N PHE A 182 -7.73 -3.08 4.73
CA PHE A 182 -6.82 -1.93 4.82
C PHE A 182 -6.20 -1.76 6.21
N LYS A 183 -6.88 -2.18 7.29
CA LYS A 183 -6.28 -2.26 8.63
C LYS A 183 -5.16 -3.31 8.72
N ARG A 184 -5.30 -4.44 8.05
CA ARG A 184 -4.21 -5.41 7.93
C ARG A 184 -3.04 -4.87 7.12
N ASP A 185 -3.32 -4.06 6.07
CA ASP A 185 -2.26 -3.42 5.29
C ASP A 185 -1.50 -2.38 6.14
N GLN A 186 -2.20 -1.52 6.89
CA GLN A 186 -1.55 -0.60 7.83
C GLN A 186 -0.61 -1.34 8.79
N LYS A 187 -1.08 -2.48 9.34
CA LYS A 187 -0.24 -3.28 10.25
C LYS A 187 1.01 -3.82 9.56
N ARG A 188 0.92 -4.27 8.28
CA ARG A 188 2.10 -4.72 7.52
C ARG A 188 3.11 -3.60 7.35
N PHE A 189 2.68 -2.41 6.93
CA PHE A 189 3.56 -1.26 6.80
C PHE A 189 4.17 -0.82 8.13
N ILE A 190 3.45 -0.90 9.24
CA ILE A 190 4.00 -0.63 10.57
C ILE A 190 5.07 -1.67 10.93
N ASN A 191 4.82 -2.96 10.69
CA ASN A 191 5.80 -4.01 10.96
C ASN A 191 7.08 -3.84 10.13
N ASN A 192 6.98 -3.33 8.89
CA ASN A 192 8.17 -3.05 8.07
C ASN A 192 9.09 -1.98 8.66
N LEU A 193 8.59 -1.13 9.56
CA LEU A 193 9.45 -0.15 10.25
C LEU A 193 10.49 -0.84 11.13
N ASP A 194 10.26 -2.05 11.60
CA ASP A 194 11.20 -2.79 12.45
C ASP A 194 12.44 -3.20 11.64
N SER A 195 12.28 -3.77 10.43
CA SER A 195 13.40 -4.11 9.54
C SER A 195 14.16 -2.88 9.01
N LEU A 196 13.49 -1.72 8.94
CA LEU A 196 14.08 -0.45 8.56
C LEU A 196 14.83 0.27 9.70
N ASN A 197 14.70 -0.20 10.95
CA ASN A 197 15.11 0.58 12.13
C ASN A 197 16.55 0.33 12.59
N GLU A 198 17.37 -0.37 11.81
CA GLU A 198 18.78 -0.57 12.10
C GLU A 198 19.65 0.34 11.21
N ASN A 199 20.60 1.06 11.85
CA ASN A 199 21.47 2.03 11.19
C ASN A 199 22.65 1.35 10.47
N PRO A 200 22.76 1.47 9.13
CA PRO A 200 23.91 0.94 8.38
C PRO A 200 25.14 1.81 8.45
N LEU A 201 25.00 3.12 8.68
CA LEU A 201 26.10 4.09 8.57
C LEU A 201 27.24 3.76 9.54
N GLY A 202 28.46 3.73 9.00
CA GLY A 202 29.69 3.44 9.72
C GLY A 202 30.22 2.02 9.56
N VAL A 203 29.57 1.17 8.71
CA VAL A 203 30.16 -0.11 8.30
C VAL A 203 31.13 0.05 7.13
N ALA A 204 31.28 1.25 6.59
CA ALA A 204 32.13 1.59 5.47
C ALA A 204 31.90 0.69 4.24
N ALA A 205 32.97 0.20 3.58
CA ALA A 205 32.81 -0.59 2.35
C ALA A 205 32.21 -1.99 2.62
N LEU A 206 32.68 -2.70 3.66
CA LEU A 206 32.20 -4.03 4.07
C LEU A 206 32.83 -4.54 5.39
N THR A 207 33.92 -3.94 5.88
CA THR A 207 34.70 -4.45 7.04
C THR A 207 34.73 -3.50 8.23
N GLY A 208 33.96 -2.42 8.18
CA GLY A 208 34.06 -1.34 9.14
C GLY A 208 35.23 -0.39 8.82
N THR A 209 35.69 0.33 9.83
CA THR A 209 36.75 1.36 9.70
C THR A 209 37.71 1.30 10.89
N SER A 210 38.97 1.67 10.67
CA SER A 210 39.98 1.83 11.74
C SER A 210 39.82 3.13 12.57
N PHE A 211 38.98 4.07 12.14
CA PHE A 211 38.68 5.26 12.90
C PHE A 211 37.78 4.95 14.10
N ASN A 212 38.01 5.64 15.20
CA ASN A 212 37.15 5.53 16.39
C ASN A 212 35.84 6.31 16.21
N ILE A 213 34.92 5.80 15.38
CA ILE A 213 33.62 6.39 15.12
C ILE A 213 32.58 5.96 16.15
N ASP A 214 31.56 6.79 16.38
CA ASP A 214 30.42 6.49 17.28
C ASP A 214 29.16 6.19 16.46
N ARG A 215 28.94 4.92 16.14
CA ARG A 215 27.72 4.48 15.40
C ARG A 215 26.43 4.67 16.22
N ASN A 216 26.51 4.68 17.57
CA ASN A 216 25.32 4.97 18.38
C ASN A 216 24.91 6.44 18.27
N TYR A 217 25.87 7.34 18.13
CA TYR A 217 25.56 8.75 17.88
C TYR A 217 24.79 8.95 16.57
N THR A 218 25.28 8.39 15.46
CA THR A 218 24.61 8.49 14.16
C THR A 218 23.25 7.78 14.18
N THR A 219 23.12 6.63 14.84
CA THR A 219 21.87 5.90 15.06
C THR A 219 20.81 6.80 15.70
N LYS A 220 21.13 7.42 16.83
CA LYS A 220 20.21 8.33 17.54
C LYS A 220 19.86 9.55 16.68
N LYS A 221 20.86 10.15 16.02
CA LYS A 221 20.69 11.36 15.22
C LYS A 221 19.78 11.13 14.00
N LEU A 222 19.86 9.95 13.38
CA LEU A 222 19.08 9.56 12.22
C LEU A 222 17.74 8.88 12.57
N GLY A 223 17.45 8.72 13.87
CA GLY A 223 16.18 8.14 14.32
C GLY A 223 16.07 6.64 14.07
N PHE A 224 17.19 5.91 14.08
CA PHE A 224 17.23 4.46 14.14
C PHE A 224 17.23 3.97 15.59
N THR A 225 16.97 2.68 15.83
CA THR A 225 16.93 2.09 17.17
C THR A 225 18.29 1.60 17.62
N LYS A 226 19.06 0.98 16.72
CA LYS A 226 20.40 0.43 16.99
C LYS A 226 21.22 0.40 15.69
N PRO A 227 22.56 0.32 15.79
CA PRO A 227 23.40 0.03 14.63
C PRO A 227 23.22 -1.43 14.20
N THR A 228 23.45 -1.72 12.91
CA THR A 228 23.51 -3.08 12.37
C THR A 228 24.71 -3.86 12.96
N ASN A 229 24.58 -5.18 13.06
CA ASN A 229 25.54 -6.03 13.80
C ASN A 229 26.74 -6.51 12.97
N ASN A 230 26.53 -6.82 11.68
CA ASN A 230 27.59 -7.34 10.81
C ASN A 230 27.76 -6.44 9.59
N SER A 231 28.99 -6.01 9.33
CA SER A 231 29.28 -5.04 8.27
C SER A 231 29.11 -5.59 6.86
N ILE A 232 29.40 -6.87 6.64
CA ILE A 232 29.25 -7.52 5.31
C ILE A 232 27.78 -7.72 4.99
N ASP A 233 27.01 -8.24 5.93
CA ASP A 233 25.57 -8.42 5.84
C ASP A 233 24.87 -7.08 5.61
N THR A 234 25.24 -6.05 6.37
CA THR A 234 24.68 -4.69 6.24
C THR A 234 24.74 -4.15 4.81
N ILE A 235 25.88 -4.37 4.12
CA ILE A 235 26.06 -3.89 2.74
C ILE A 235 25.25 -4.72 1.75
N SER A 236 25.06 -6.00 2.04
CA SER A 236 24.35 -6.96 1.19
C SER A 236 22.82 -6.92 1.37
N ASP A 237 22.35 -6.61 2.58
CA ASP A 237 20.94 -6.69 2.99
C ASP A 237 20.02 -5.83 2.11
N ARG A 238 19.00 -6.49 1.57
CA ARG A 238 17.83 -5.87 0.92
C ARG A 238 16.52 -6.54 1.34
N ASP A 239 16.52 -7.31 2.42
CA ASP A 239 15.30 -7.96 2.92
C ASP A 239 14.26 -6.91 3.28
N PHE A 240 14.68 -5.77 3.84
CA PHE A 240 13.80 -4.63 4.10
C PHE A 240 13.14 -4.05 2.83
N VAL A 241 13.79 -4.16 1.66
CA VAL A 241 13.22 -3.79 0.35
C VAL A 241 12.14 -4.80 -0.04
N LEU A 242 12.42 -6.10 0.11
CA LEU A 242 11.46 -7.15 -0.18
C LEU A 242 10.22 -7.07 0.71
N ASP A 243 10.38 -6.83 2.02
CA ASP A 243 9.29 -6.63 2.98
C ASP A 243 8.38 -5.47 2.56
N PHE A 244 8.98 -4.37 2.14
CA PHE A 244 8.25 -3.19 1.68
C PHE A 244 7.50 -3.46 0.38
N LEU A 245 8.15 -4.06 -0.62
CA LEU A 245 7.53 -4.43 -1.90
C LEU A 245 6.43 -5.48 -1.73
N TYR A 246 6.62 -6.43 -0.82
CA TYR A 246 5.57 -7.39 -0.45
C TYR A 246 4.34 -6.67 0.13
N SER A 247 4.55 -5.76 1.07
CA SER A 247 3.46 -5.00 1.68
C SER A 247 2.71 -4.14 0.67
N ILE A 248 3.44 -3.49 -0.26
CA ILE A 248 2.88 -2.76 -1.39
C ILE A 248 2.05 -3.70 -2.28
N SER A 249 2.56 -4.91 -2.56
CA SER A 249 1.89 -5.89 -3.43
C SER A 249 0.58 -6.40 -2.83
N VAL A 250 0.56 -6.71 -1.53
CA VAL A 250 -0.67 -7.14 -0.83
C VAL A 250 -1.70 -6.02 -0.79
N CYS A 251 -1.27 -4.78 -0.52
CA CYS A 251 -2.17 -3.63 -0.54
C CYS A 251 -2.76 -3.41 -1.96
N ALA A 252 -1.94 -3.49 -3.00
CA ALA A 252 -2.40 -3.39 -4.39
C ALA A 252 -3.40 -4.50 -4.76
N MET A 253 -3.22 -5.71 -4.22
CA MET A 253 -4.18 -6.81 -4.39
C MET A 253 -5.53 -6.45 -3.76
N HIS A 254 -5.57 -5.88 -2.55
CA HIS A 254 -6.81 -5.44 -1.92
C HIS A 254 -7.48 -4.30 -2.71
N ILE A 255 -6.68 -3.35 -3.24
CA ILE A 255 -7.18 -2.28 -4.12
C ILE A 255 -7.79 -2.88 -5.39
N SER A 256 -7.15 -3.86 -6.01
CA SER A 256 -7.67 -4.50 -7.23
C SER A 256 -8.99 -5.22 -6.98
N ARG A 257 -9.19 -5.82 -5.80
CA ARG A 257 -10.43 -6.50 -5.43
C ARG A 257 -11.60 -5.53 -5.28
N ILE A 258 -11.42 -4.43 -4.54
CA ILE A 258 -12.49 -3.42 -4.42
C ILE A 258 -12.78 -2.77 -5.78
N ALA A 259 -11.76 -2.53 -6.59
CA ALA A 259 -11.94 -1.99 -7.92
C ALA A 259 -12.78 -2.90 -8.81
N GLU A 260 -12.48 -4.21 -8.82
CA GLU A 260 -13.24 -5.20 -9.60
C GLU A 260 -14.69 -5.30 -9.15
N GLU A 261 -14.96 -5.34 -7.85
CA GLU A 261 -16.33 -5.39 -7.36
C GLU A 261 -17.12 -4.13 -7.72
N LEU A 262 -16.51 -2.94 -7.62
CA LEU A 262 -17.16 -1.69 -8.02
C LEU A 262 -17.40 -1.64 -9.54
N ILE A 263 -16.52 -2.23 -10.37
CA ILE A 263 -16.75 -2.38 -11.81
C ILE A 263 -17.96 -3.27 -12.06
N ILE A 264 -18.02 -4.45 -11.44
CA ILE A 264 -19.14 -5.38 -11.56
C ILE A 264 -20.44 -4.70 -11.13
N TRP A 265 -20.43 -4.01 -9.97
CA TRP A 265 -21.63 -3.35 -9.45
C TRP A 265 -22.07 -2.13 -10.27
N ASN A 266 -21.16 -1.47 -10.96
CA ASN A 266 -21.46 -0.36 -11.86
C ASN A 266 -21.92 -0.81 -13.24
N SER A 267 -21.67 -2.09 -13.62
CA SER A 267 -21.99 -2.61 -14.93
C SER A 267 -23.50 -2.60 -15.22
N ASP A 268 -23.86 -2.59 -16.52
CA ASP A 268 -25.24 -2.65 -16.97
C ASP A 268 -26.00 -3.91 -16.54
N ALA A 269 -25.27 -5.01 -16.25
CA ALA A 269 -25.84 -6.26 -15.76
C ALA A 269 -26.29 -6.17 -14.29
N PHE A 270 -25.57 -5.43 -13.44
CA PHE A 270 -25.86 -5.35 -12.00
C PHE A 270 -26.51 -4.03 -11.58
N LYS A 271 -25.98 -2.89 -12.02
CA LYS A 271 -26.50 -1.54 -11.72
C LYS A 271 -26.68 -1.25 -10.23
N LEU A 272 -25.84 -1.84 -9.37
CA LEU A 272 -25.94 -1.69 -7.91
C LEU A 272 -25.38 -0.37 -7.39
N ILE A 273 -24.46 0.25 -8.15
CA ILE A 273 -23.89 1.57 -7.82
C ILE A 273 -23.88 2.48 -9.05
N ASN A 274 -23.88 3.78 -8.80
CA ASN A 274 -23.65 4.81 -9.80
C ASN A 274 -22.35 5.54 -9.48
N LEU A 275 -21.49 5.74 -10.48
CA LEU A 275 -20.29 6.58 -10.40
C LEU A 275 -20.63 7.99 -10.88
N SER A 276 -20.11 9.03 -10.21
CA SER A 276 -20.27 10.41 -10.67
C SER A 276 -19.38 10.69 -11.88
N ASP A 277 -19.73 11.75 -12.63
CA ASP A 277 -18.98 12.18 -13.82
C ASP A 277 -17.53 12.59 -13.53
N LYS A 278 -17.16 12.78 -12.27
CA LYS A 278 -15.78 13.07 -11.83
C LYS A 278 -14.84 11.87 -11.92
N VAL A 279 -15.38 10.66 -11.94
CA VAL A 279 -14.58 9.42 -11.83
C VAL A 279 -14.88 8.43 -12.96
N VAL A 280 -15.48 8.89 -14.04
CA VAL A 280 -15.76 8.14 -15.25
C VAL A 280 -15.26 8.92 -16.48
N THR A 281 -15.10 8.22 -17.60
CA THR A 281 -14.80 8.85 -18.89
C THR A 281 -15.90 8.54 -19.90
N GLY A 282 -16.05 9.40 -20.91
CA GLY A 282 -16.96 9.19 -22.02
C GLY A 282 -16.33 8.36 -23.15
N SER A 283 -17.15 7.97 -24.11
CA SER A 283 -16.69 7.38 -25.36
C SER A 283 -16.66 8.43 -26.47
N SER A 284 -15.65 8.40 -27.32
CA SER A 284 -15.55 9.30 -28.48
C SER A 284 -16.57 9.04 -29.58
N ILE A 285 -17.20 7.86 -29.56
CA ILE A 285 -18.17 7.43 -30.60
C ILE A 285 -19.56 7.06 -30.04
N MET A 286 -19.64 6.76 -28.74
CA MET A 286 -20.88 6.35 -28.07
C MET A 286 -21.24 7.37 -26.98
N PRO A 287 -22.07 8.39 -27.29
CA PRO A 287 -22.30 9.54 -26.39
C PRO A 287 -22.99 9.16 -25.08
N GLN A 288 -23.67 8.01 -25.01
CA GLN A 288 -24.34 7.52 -23.81
C GLN A 288 -23.41 6.76 -22.86
N LYS A 289 -22.21 6.36 -23.31
CA LYS A 289 -21.34 5.44 -22.56
C LYS A 289 -20.49 6.18 -21.55
N LYS A 290 -20.51 5.69 -20.30
CA LYS A 290 -19.66 6.13 -19.20
C LYS A 290 -18.80 4.98 -18.72
N ASN A 291 -17.49 5.09 -18.89
CA ASN A 291 -16.53 4.02 -18.57
C ASN A 291 -15.95 4.20 -17.17
N PRO A 292 -15.80 3.14 -16.37
CA PRO A 292 -15.18 3.20 -15.05
C PRO A 292 -13.64 3.14 -15.14
N ASP A 293 -13.01 3.93 -16.01
CA ASP A 293 -11.58 3.83 -16.37
C ASP A 293 -10.66 3.93 -15.15
N LEU A 294 -11.00 4.74 -14.14
CA LEU A 294 -10.19 4.84 -12.92
C LEU A 294 -10.18 3.54 -12.13
N LEU A 295 -11.30 2.81 -12.09
CA LEU A 295 -11.36 1.49 -11.45
C LEU A 295 -10.54 0.46 -12.23
N GLU A 296 -10.63 0.48 -13.56
CA GLU A 296 -9.82 -0.39 -14.42
C GLU A 296 -8.33 -0.09 -14.29
N PHE A 297 -7.96 1.18 -14.20
CA PHE A 297 -6.60 1.63 -13.90
C PHE A 297 -6.10 1.02 -12.57
N LEU A 298 -6.88 1.11 -11.49
CA LEU A 298 -6.53 0.53 -10.19
C LEU A 298 -6.30 -0.97 -10.28
N ARG A 299 -7.19 -1.69 -10.97
CA ARG A 299 -7.07 -3.14 -11.18
C ARG A 299 -5.80 -3.49 -11.95
N GLY A 300 -5.52 -2.77 -13.04
CA GLY A 300 -4.37 -3.04 -13.92
C GLY A 300 -3.00 -2.74 -13.27
N LYS A 301 -2.91 -1.72 -12.39
CA LYS A 301 -1.64 -1.33 -11.76
C LYS A 301 -1.06 -2.35 -10.79
N SER A 302 -1.86 -3.27 -10.28
CA SER A 302 -1.37 -4.39 -9.46
C SER A 302 -0.32 -5.23 -10.18
N GLY A 303 -0.49 -5.45 -11.52
CA GLY A 303 0.47 -6.21 -12.31
C GLY A 303 1.87 -5.60 -12.37
N ILE A 304 1.97 -4.26 -12.46
CA ILE A 304 3.27 -3.55 -12.43
C ILE A 304 3.95 -3.75 -11.07
N ILE A 305 3.18 -3.64 -9.98
CA ILE A 305 3.69 -3.79 -8.62
C ILE A 305 4.20 -5.22 -8.38
N TYR A 306 3.46 -6.24 -8.84
CA TYR A 306 3.91 -7.64 -8.72
C TYR A 306 5.16 -7.91 -9.53
N GLY A 307 5.23 -7.36 -10.77
CA GLY A 307 6.43 -7.45 -11.59
C GLY A 307 7.66 -6.87 -10.90
N ASN A 308 7.50 -5.73 -10.22
CA ASN A 308 8.58 -5.10 -9.47
C ASN A 308 9.07 -5.94 -8.28
N LEU A 309 8.17 -6.56 -7.50
CA LEU A 309 8.55 -7.49 -6.44
C LEU A 309 9.29 -8.70 -7.00
N PHE A 310 8.79 -9.29 -8.10
CA PHE A 310 9.45 -10.41 -8.75
C PHE A 310 10.83 -10.03 -9.31
N SER A 311 10.96 -8.84 -9.90
CA SER A 311 12.25 -8.31 -10.38
C SER A 311 13.26 -8.20 -9.25
N MET A 312 12.86 -7.67 -8.08
CA MET A 312 13.77 -7.54 -6.94
C MET A 312 14.22 -8.89 -6.38
N LEU A 313 13.30 -9.87 -6.28
CA LEU A 313 13.64 -11.25 -5.90
C LEU A 313 14.66 -11.86 -6.88
N THR A 314 14.50 -11.56 -8.17
CA THR A 314 15.40 -12.06 -9.22
C THR A 314 16.79 -11.41 -9.15
N VAL A 315 16.86 -10.10 -8.88
CA VAL A 315 18.12 -9.38 -8.68
C VAL A 315 18.91 -9.98 -7.52
N LEU A 316 18.24 -10.28 -6.40
CA LEU A 316 18.90 -10.80 -5.21
C LEU A 316 19.27 -12.28 -5.28
N LYS A 317 18.58 -13.05 -6.14
CA LYS A 317 18.81 -14.50 -6.25
C LYS A 317 20.26 -14.80 -6.62
N SER A 318 20.95 -15.57 -5.75
CA SER A 318 22.34 -16.02 -5.94
C SER A 318 23.37 -14.89 -5.99
N LEU A 319 23.01 -13.65 -5.61
CA LEU A 319 23.97 -12.57 -5.51
C LEU A 319 24.92 -12.84 -4.33
N PRO A 320 26.26 -12.79 -4.53
CA PRO A 320 27.19 -12.98 -3.43
C PRO A 320 27.07 -11.86 -2.37
N LEU A 321 27.61 -12.11 -1.18
CA LEU A 321 27.60 -11.11 -0.10
C LEU A 321 28.35 -9.83 -0.46
N SER A 322 28.02 -8.73 0.25
CA SER A 322 28.55 -7.39 0.05
C SER A 322 27.87 -6.65 -1.11
N TYR A 323 28.56 -5.74 -1.82
CA TYR A 323 27.96 -4.89 -2.84
C TYR A 323 28.32 -5.33 -4.26
N TYR A 324 27.29 -5.40 -5.09
CA TYR A 324 27.39 -5.59 -6.54
C TYR A 324 26.55 -4.53 -7.28
N LYS A 325 26.92 -4.23 -8.53
CA LYS A 325 26.23 -3.22 -9.33
C LYS A 325 24.74 -3.55 -9.57
N ASP A 326 24.36 -4.82 -9.51
CA ASP A 326 22.98 -5.32 -9.55
C ASP A 326 22.08 -4.60 -8.53
N LEU A 327 22.62 -4.31 -7.35
CA LEU A 327 21.91 -3.61 -6.27
C LEU A 327 21.58 -2.14 -6.59
N GLN A 328 22.08 -1.59 -7.72
CA GLN A 328 21.70 -0.25 -8.15
C GLN A 328 20.23 -0.17 -8.55
N ASP A 329 19.67 -1.28 -9.06
CA ASP A 329 18.30 -1.33 -9.58
C ASP A 329 17.24 -1.31 -8.46
N ASP A 330 17.63 -1.57 -7.19
CA ASP A 330 16.73 -1.56 -6.03
C ASP A 330 15.92 -0.27 -5.91
N LYS A 331 16.54 0.88 -6.18
CA LYS A 331 15.94 2.21 -6.02
C LYS A 331 14.84 2.48 -7.04
N GLU A 332 15.08 2.17 -8.32
CA GLU A 332 14.07 2.36 -9.37
C GLU A 332 12.83 1.50 -9.10
N ILE A 333 13.05 0.23 -8.74
CA ILE A 333 12.00 -0.73 -8.38
C ILE A 333 11.16 -0.21 -7.21
N VAL A 334 11.82 0.23 -6.14
CA VAL A 334 11.17 0.73 -4.92
C VAL A 334 10.39 2.02 -5.19
N PHE A 335 11.01 2.99 -5.84
CA PHE A 335 10.37 4.28 -6.14
C PHE A 335 9.16 4.12 -7.02
N LYS A 336 9.26 3.34 -8.09
CA LYS A 336 8.15 3.07 -9.01
C LYS A 336 6.98 2.38 -8.31
N SER A 337 7.26 1.40 -7.46
CA SER A 337 6.23 0.68 -6.71
C SER A 337 5.53 1.60 -5.71
N ASN A 338 6.30 2.39 -4.95
CA ASN A 338 5.78 3.36 -4.00
C ASN A 338 4.88 4.41 -4.66
N ASP A 339 5.36 5.03 -5.74
CA ASP A 339 4.60 6.07 -6.45
C ASP A 339 3.33 5.50 -7.07
N THR A 340 3.40 4.28 -7.61
CA THR A 340 2.23 3.60 -8.17
C THR A 340 1.20 3.33 -7.07
N LEU A 341 1.61 2.79 -5.91
CA LEU A 341 0.68 2.53 -4.81
C LEU A 341 0.07 3.82 -4.26
N GLN A 342 0.88 4.87 -4.01
CA GLN A 342 0.36 6.14 -3.48
C GLN A 342 -0.66 6.77 -4.42
N ASN A 343 -0.41 6.71 -5.74
CA ASN A 343 -1.38 7.19 -6.73
C ASN A 343 -2.65 6.33 -6.73
N CYS A 344 -2.55 5.01 -6.64
CA CYS A 344 -3.71 4.13 -6.53
C CYS A 344 -4.55 4.44 -5.27
N LEU A 345 -3.92 4.68 -4.12
CA LEU A 345 -4.62 5.06 -2.90
C LEU A 345 -5.38 6.40 -3.05
N LYS A 346 -4.74 7.41 -3.66
CA LYS A 346 -5.40 8.71 -3.92
C LYS A 346 -6.59 8.58 -4.86
N ILE A 347 -6.45 7.80 -5.94
CA ILE A 347 -7.54 7.54 -6.89
C ILE A 347 -8.67 6.78 -6.21
N LEU A 348 -8.37 5.76 -5.40
CA LEU A 348 -9.40 5.02 -4.67
C LEU A 348 -10.18 5.93 -3.71
N ASP A 349 -9.52 6.83 -2.99
CA ASP A 349 -10.18 7.79 -2.11
C ASP A 349 -11.15 8.71 -2.88
N GLU A 350 -10.73 9.17 -4.06
CA GLU A 350 -11.60 9.98 -4.93
C GLU A 350 -12.83 9.20 -5.40
N ILE A 351 -12.66 7.94 -5.80
CA ILE A 351 -13.77 7.06 -6.19
C ILE A 351 -14.73 6.84 -5.01
N LEU A 352 -14.20 6.54 -3.82
CA LEU A 352 -15.00 6.30 -2.62
C LEU A 352 -15.85 7.50 -2.18
N LYS A 353 -15.44 8.70 -2.55
CA LYS A 353 -16.20 9.95 -2.32
C LYS A 353 -17.24 10.25 -3.41
N ASN A 354 -17.12 9.60 -4.57
CA ASN A 354 -17.86 9.93 -5.79
C ASN A 354 -18.68 8.76 -6.35
N PHE A 355 -19.09 7.80 -5.51
CA PHE A 355 -20.06 6.78 -5.87
C PHE A 355 -21.30 6.86 -4.98
N THR A 356 -22.43 6.35 -5.47
CA THR A 356 -23.69 6.25 -4.74
C THR A 356 -24.33 4.86 -4.95
N PRO A 357 -24.88 4.22 -3.90
CA PRO A 357 -25.61 2.97 -4.06
C PRO A 357 -26.96 3.22 -4.76
N ASN A 358 -27.31 2.33 -5.68
CA ASN A 358 -28.65 2.27 -6.27
C ASN A 358 -29.54 1.39 -5.38
N LYS A 359 -30.08 2.00 -4.34
CA LYS A 359 -30.85 1.29 -3.29
C LYS A 359 -32.06 0.52 -3.87
N LYS A 360 -32.69 1.08 -4.90
CA LYS A 360 -33.85 0.44 -5.56
C LYS A 360 -33.41 -0.86 -6.20
N GLN A 361 -32.39 -0.84 -7.04
CA GLN A 361 -31.85 -2.01 -7.71
C GLN A 361 -31.29 -3.05 -6.73
N MET A 362 -30.65 -2.59 -5.65
CA MET A 362 -30.14 -3.47 -4.57
C MET A 362 -31.27 -4.27 -3.94
N ILE A 363 -32.41 -3.64 -3.61
CA ILE A 363 -33.57 -4.31 -3.03
C ILE A 363 -34.22 -5.24 -4.05
N GLU A 364 -34.43 -4.79 -5.29
CA GLU A 364 -35.01 -5.59 -6.35
C GLU A 364 -34.21 -6.88 -6.56
N LEU A 365 -32.89 -6.78 -6.63
CA LEU A 365 -32.03 -7.95 -6.80
C LEU A 365 -31.99 -8.83 -5.54
N ALA A 366 -32.10 -8.25 -4.34
CA ALA A 366 -32.13 -9.01 -3.09
C ALA A 366 -33.44 -9.80 -2.91
N ASN A 367 -34.51 -9.41 -3.58
CA ASN A 367 -35.78 -10.16 -3.61
C ASN A 367 -35.77 -11.31 -4.61
N THR A 368 -34.72 -11.50 -5.39
CA THR A 368 -34.60 -12.61 -6.32
C THR A 368 -33.71 -13.73 -5.78
N GLY A 369 -33.97 -14.98 -6.17
CA GLY A 369 -33.05 -16.08 -5.86
C GLY A 369 -33.18 -16.67 -4.44
N TYR A 370 -34.30 -16.45 -3.78
CA TYR A 370 -34.67 -17.12 -2.52
C TYR A 370 -33.67 -16.92 -1.38
N LEU A 371 -33.11 -15.72 -1.22
CA LEU A 371 -31.99 -15.40 -0.32
C LEU A 371 -32.26 -15.74 1.15
N THR A 372 -33.53 -15.78 1.57
CA THR A 372 -33.96 -16.10 2.96
C THR A 372 -34.23 -17.61 3.17
N ALA A 373 -33.94 -18.46 2.18
CA ALA A 373 -34.16 -19.90 2.32
C ALA A 373 -33.39 -20.52 3.49
N THR A 374 -32.14 -20.09 3.72
CA THR A 374 -31.35 -20.56 4.87
C THR A 374 -31.99 -20.13 6.20
N ASP A 375 -32.58 -18.94 6.25
CA ASP A 375 -33.29 -18.46 7.45
C ASP A 375 -34.51 -19.32 7.79
N LEU A 376 -35.22 -19.83 6.75
CA LEU A 376 -36.32 -20.78 6.93
C LEU A 376 -35.81 -22.10 7.52
N ALA A 377 -34.69 -22.63 7.02
CA ALA A 377 -34.12 -23.86 7.61
C ALA A 377 -33.71 -23.66 9.05
N ASP A 378 -33.09 -22.52 9.39
CA ASP A 378 -32.74 -22.14 10.77
C ASP A 378 -33.97 -21.98 11.64
N TYR A 379 -35.07 -21.38 11.14
CA TYR A 379 -36.34 -21.25 11.84
C TYR A 379 -36.92 -22.61 12.19
N LEU A 380 -36.93 -23.56 11.23
CA LEU A 380 -37.43 -24.92 11.49
C LEU A 380 -36.60 -25.65 12.56
N VAL A 381 -35.29 -25.45 12.58
CA VAL A 381 -34.46 -26.03 13.67
C VAL A 381 -34.81 -25.40 15.03
N LYS A 382 -34.88 -24.08 15.09
CA LYS A 382 -35.10 -23.34 16.37
C LYS A 382 -36.47 -23.50 16.94
N ASN A 383 -37.52 -23.44 16.10
CA ASN A 383 -38.89 -23.33 16.54
C ASN A 383 -39.64 -24.66 16.46
N HIS A 384 -39.16 -25.63 15.68
CA HIS A 384 -39.79 -26.93 15.55
C HIS A 384 -38.87 -28.08 15.99
N SER A 385 -37.71 -27.80 16.58
CA SER A 385 -36.72 -28.80 17.02
C SER A 385 -36.37 -29.81 15.91
N MET A 386 -36.38 -29.35 14.65
CA MET A 386 -36.15 -30.18 13.50
C MET A 386 -34.64 -30.32 13.25
N PRO A 387 -34.10 -31.54 13.08
CA PRO A 387 -32.69 -31.69 12.69
C PRO A 387 -32.39 -30.93 11.41
N PHE A 388 -31.26 -30.24 11.33
CA PHE A 388 -30.92 -29.33 10.21
C PHE A 388 -31.07 -30.00 8.83
N ARG A 389 -30.63 -31.25 8.69
CA ARG A 389 -30.76 -31.97 7.39
C ARG A 389 -32.21 -32.20 6.96
N LYS A 390 -33.11 -32.36 7.93
CA LYS A 390 -34.56 -32.46 7.67
C LYS A 390 -35.14 -31.08 7.32
N ALA A 391 -34.75 -30.05 8.10
CA ALA A 391 -35.14 -28.67 7.84
C ALA A 391 -34.69 -28.21 6.44
N TYR A 392 -33.47 -28.57 6.03
CA TYR A 392 -32.95 -28.31 4.68
C TYR A 392 -33.84 -28.93 3.58
N LYS A 393 -34.24 -30.21 3.73
CA LYS A 393 -35.13 -30.90 2.77
C LYS A 393 -36.48 -30.22 2.67
N VAL A 394 -37.08 -29.83 3.82
CA VAL A 394 -38.33 -29.10 3.85
C VAL A 394 -38.20 -27.76 3.14
N THR A 395 -37.13 -27.00 3.47
CA THR A 395 -36.84 -25.73 2.82
C THR A 395 -36.65 -25.88 1.31
N ALA A 396 -35.91 -26.90 0.84
CA ALA A 396 -35.75 -27.18 -0.59
C ALA A 396 -37.06 -27.45 -1.28
N ASN A 397 -37.97 -28.20 -0.63
CA ASN A 397 -39.30 -28.46 -1.17
C ASN A 397 -40.14 -27.16 -1.27
N ILE A 398 -40.02 -26.26 -0.30
CA ILE A 398 -40.70 -24.95 -0.32
C ILE A 398 -40.15 -24.08 -1.45
N VAL A 399 -38.81 -24.03 -1.64
CA VAL A 399 -38.17 -23.33 -2.76
C VAL A 399 -38.64 -23.89 -4.12
N ASN A 400 -38.60 -25.20 -4.29
CA ASN A 400 -39.07 -25.83 -5.51
C ASN A 400 -40.57 -25.54 -5.80
N PHE A 401 -41.38 -25.45 -4.73
CA PHE A 401 -42.79 -25.07 -4.85
C PHE A 401 -42.94 -23.61 -5.27
N ALA A 402 -42.20 -22.72 -4.67
CA ALA A 402 -42.18 -21.29 -5.01
C ALA A 402 -41.74 -21.07 -6.46
N GLU A 403 -40.68 -21.80 -6.91
CA GLU A 403 -40.17 -21.76 -8.27
C GLU A 403 -41.23 -22.21 -9.29
N LYS A 404 -41.91 -23.33 -9.05
CA LYS A 404 -43.02 -23.81 -9.88
C LYS A 404 -44.18 -22.81 -9.98
N LYS A 405 -44.41 -22.04 -8.90
CA LYS A 405 -45.43 -20.99 -8.86
C LYS A 405 -44.94 -19.65 -9.40
N LYS A 406 -43.68 -19.53 -9.78
CA LYS A 406 -43.03 -18.26 -10.16
C LYS A 406 -43.22 -17.15 -9.10
N LYS A 407 -43.13 -17.52 -7.84
CA LYS A 407 -43.27 -16.63 -6.68
C LYS A 407 -41.95 -16.57 -5.91
N ASN A 408 -41.64 -15.42 -5.29
CA ASN A 408 -40.62 -15.34 -4.26
C ASN A 408 -41.14 -15.95 -2.95
N LEU A 409 -40.24 -16.24 -1.98
CA LEU A 409 -40.64 -16.83 -0.69
C LEU A 409 -41.60 -15.94 0.12
N ASP A 410 -41.40 -14.62 0.09
CA ASP A 410 -42.24 -13.62 0.76
C ASP A 410 -43.66 -13.49 0.13
N GLN A 411 -43.86 -14.00 -1.06
CA GLN A 411 -45.13 -14.01 -1.76
C GLN A 411 -45.96 -15.30 -1.53
N LEU A 412 -45.39 -16.26 -0.79
CA LEU A 412 -46.10 -17.47 -0.42
C LEU A 412 -47.04 -17.22 0.76
N THR A 413 -48.27 -17.70 0.64
CA THR A 413 -49.24 -17.64 1.77
C THR A 413 -48.94 -18.73 2.79
N LEU A 414 -49.41 -18.56 4.02
CA LEU A 414 -49.29 -19.59 5.05
C LEU A 414 -49.97 -20.91 4.61
N ALA A 415 -51.10 -20.81 3.93
CA ALA A 415 -51.81 -21.96 3.44
C ALA A 415 -51.00 -22.74 2.38
N GLU A 416 -50.25 -22.06 1.53
CA GLU A 416 -49.33 -22.67 0.55
C GLU A 416 -48.13 -23.33 1.28
N LEU A 417 -47.57 -22.72 2.29
CA LEU A 417 -46.46 -23.26 3.09
C LEU A 417 -46.89 -24.53 3.86
N LYS A 418 -48.08 -24.50 4.46
CA LYS A 418 -48.65 -25.65 5.20
C LYS A 418 -48.92 -26.89 4.38
N LYS A 419 -49.05 -26.77 3.06
CA LYS A 419 -49.15 -27.96 2.15
C LYS A 419 -47.85 -28.78 2.16
N ILE A 420 -46.71 -28.18 2.51
CA ILE A 420 -45.40 -28.84 2.53
C ILE A 420 -45.00 -29.20 3.96
N GLU A 421 -45.23 -28.28 4.91
CA GLU A 421 -44.94 -28.47 6.34
C GLU A 421 -46.15 -27.99 7.16
N PRO A 422 -47.08 -28.89 7.54
CA PRO A 422 -48.33 -28.53 8.21
C PRO A 422 -48.16 -27.83 9.56
N LYS A 423 -47.02 -28.01 10.21
CA LYS A 423 -46.73 -27.43 11.54
C LYS A 423 -46.37 -25.95 11.50
N LEU A 424 -46.17 -25.34 10.33
CA LEU A 424 -45.85 -23.94 10.20
C LEU A 424 -46.95 -23.04 10.73
N SER A 425 -46.56 -21.97 11.43
CA SER A 425 -47.44 -20.94 11.98
C SER A 425 -47.20 -19.59 11.34
N ASN A 426 -48.01 -18.59 11.64
CA ASN A 426 -47.98 -17.30 10.92
C ASN A 426 -46.69 -16.52 11.13
N ASP A 427 -45.92 -16.83 12.15
CA ASP A 427 -44.62 -16.21 12.44
C ASP A 427 -43.52 -16.55 11.41
N VAL A 428 -43.67 -17.68 10.68
CA VAL A 428 -42.76 -18.04 9.56
C VAL A 428 -42.69 -16.95 8.50
N LEU A 429 -43.77 -16.22 8.24
CA LEU A 429 -43.81 -15.17 7.24
C LEU A 429 -42.80 -14.05 7.53
N LYS A 430 -42.49 -13.80 8.83
CA LYS A 430 -41.49 -12.81 9.23
C LYS A 430 -40.06 -13.23 8.86
N VAL A 431 -39.80 -14.51 8.59
CA VAL A 431 -38.50 -15.05 8.22
C VAL A 431 -38.11 -14.59 6.82
N PHE A 432 -39.09 -14.37 5.98
CA PHE A 432 -38.84 -13.97 4.58
C PHE A 432 -38.58 -12.48 4.40
N ASP A 433 -38.73 -11.68 5.45
CA ASP A 433 -38.38 -10.26 5.43
C ASP A 433 -36.85 -10.09 5.45
N LEU A 434 -36.32 -9.43 4.41
CA LEU A 434 -34.88 -9.24 4.21
C LEU A 434 -34.23 -8.49 5.40
N LYS A 435 -34.93 -7.51 5.99
CA LYS A 435 -34.42 -6.72 7.12
C LYS A 435 -34.33 -7.58 8.38
N ASN A 436 -35.34 -8.42 8.62
CA ASN A 436 -35.33 -9.39 9.71
C ASN A 436 -34.21 -10.41 9.53
N SER A 437 -34.02 -10.93 8.32
CA SER A 437 -32.94 -11.84 7.98
C SER A 437 -31.57 -11.25 8.36
N VAL A 438 -31.23 -10.06 7.85
CA VAL A 438 -29.96 -9.39 8.17
C VAL A 438 -29.83 -9.15 9.67
N ASN A 439 -30.88 -8.64 10.32
CA ASN A 439 -30.81 -8.29 11.75
C ASN A 439 -30.77 -9.51 12.69
N SER A 440 -31.13 -10.70 12.22
CA SER A 440 -31.03 -11.95 12.95
C SER A 440 -29.59 -12.45 13.15
N LYS A 441 -28.64 -12.02 12.31
CA LYS A 441 -27.24 -12.48 12.31
C LYS A 441 -26.42 -11.79 13.41
N LYS A 442 -26.70 -12.12 14.68
CA LYS A 442 -26.13 -11.45 15.87
C LYS A 442 -24.82 -12.04 16.36
N SER A 443 -24.33 -13.15 15.77
CA SER A 443 -23.02 -13.70 16.11
C SER A 443 -21.92 -12.64 15.96
N TYR A 444 -20.83 -12.75 16.72
CA TYR A 444 -19.71 -11.81 16.63
C TYR A 444 -19.20 -11.72 15.18
N GLY A 445 -19.13 -10.51 14.62
CA GLY A 445 -18.78 -10.28 13.22
C GLY A 445 -19.92 -10.50 12.22
N GLY A 446 -21.10 -10.94 12.65
CA GLY A 446 -22.28 -11.11 11.79
C GLY A 446 -22.89 -9.78 11.33
N SER A 447 -23.78 -9.85 10.34
CA SER A 447 -24.27 -8.70 9.59
C SER A 447 -25.42 -7.92 10.27
N SER A 448 -25.78 -8.19 11.54
CA SER A 448 -26.83 -7.42 12.20
C SER A 448 -26.47 -5.94 12.28
N PHE A 449 -27.47 -5.08 12.22
CA PHE A 449 -27.27 -3.62 12.23
C PHE A 449 -26.50 -3.14 13.47
N ASP A 450 -26.70 -3.77 14.63
CA ASP A 450 -25.98 -3.45 15.86
C ASP A 450 -24.50 -3.86 15.78
N ASN A 451 -24.19 -4.99 15.16
CA ASN A 451 -22.81 -5.39 14.93
C ASN A 451 -22.10 -4.41 14.01
N ILE A 452 -22.76 -3.94 12.95
CA ILE A 452 -22.20 -2.95 12.02
C ILE A 452 -21.90 -1.64 12.76
N LYS A 453 -22.85 -1.14 13.57
CA LYS A 453 -22.65 0.06 14.40
C LYS A 453 -21.46 -0.09 15.34
N LYS A 454 -21.37 -1.25 16.02
CA LYS A 454 -20.24 -1.55 16.92
C LYS A 454 -18.91 -1.57 16.17
N MET A 455 -18.84 -2.18 14.98
CA MET A 455 -17.63 -2.16 14.13
C MET A 455 -17.24 -0.73 13.72
N ILE A 456 -18.19 0.08 13.28
CA ILE A 456 -17.96 1.49 12.91
C ILE A 456 -17.41 2.27 14.12
N LEU A 457 -18.05 2.15 15.28
CA LEU A 457 -17.60 2.82 16.50
C LEU A 457 -16.21 2.40 16.95
N LYS A 458 -15.88 1.10 16.86
CA LYS A 458 -14.54 0.57 17.17
C LYS A 458 -13.43 1.29 16.37
N TYR A 459 -13.66 1.55 15.09
CA TYR A 459 -12.65 2.17 14.23
C TYR A 459 -12.67 3.71 14.27
N LYS A 460 -13.78 4.34 14.66
CA LYS A 460 -13.85 5.77 14.92
C LYS A 460 -13.15 6.19 16.23
N ARG A 461 -13.19 5.33 17.27
CA ARG A 461 -12.60 5.60 18.59
C ARG A 461 -11.09 5.42 18.67
N LYS A 462 -10.47 4.71 17.74
CA LYS A 462 -9.00 4.60 17.65
C LYS A 462 -8.45 5.84 16.98
N LYS A 463 -8.26 6.93 17.76
CA LYS A 463 -7.42 8.08 17.41
C LYS A 463 -5.94 7.78 17.65
#